data_464c8d2f4e92977cce5b4ab2ac077ebc
#
_entry.id   464c8d2f4e92977cce5b4ab2ac077ebc
#
_cell.length_a   1.000
_cell.length_b   1.000
_cell.length_c   1.000
_cell.angle_alpha   90.00
_cell.angle_beta   90.00
_cell.angle_gamma   90.00
#
_symmetry.space_group_name_H-M   'P 1'
#
loop_
_entity.id
_entity.type
_entity.pdbx_description
1 polymer ?
#
loop_
_entity_poly.entity_id
_entity_poly.type
_entity_poly.pdbx_seq_one_letter_code
_entity_poly.pdbx_strand_id
1 'polypeptide(L)'
;MIIKAKKSLGQNFLKDKNVLKKIADISLLDNTTELIEIGPGTGNLTDYLIKKNPKKIFLIEKDEKLSKYLKNKFFDKIKVINKDILKFFDYEIFNKNTVVIGNLPYNISSQILVKFILDNNFNYKALIFMFQKEMADRILAKVNSKNYGRLSILSNWKFDIKKLFDIKPSSFEPKPKVESSLLFFSEKVDKYKLKNPKNLELITRVLFNQRRKKIRKSINNIFKKNDKIISDLNLNLDLRPQNLDIKTYCNIASKYDSEKIS
;
A
#
# COMPACT_ATOMS: atom_id res chain seq x y z
N MET A 1 -16.66 -27.05 -8.06
CA MET A 1 -16.29 -26.85 -6.62
C MET A 1 -16.81 -25.47 -6.18
N ILE A 2 -17.69 -25.41 -5.19
CA ILE A 2 -18.19 -24.12 -4.65
C ILE A 2 -17.14 -23.61 -3.66
N ILE A 3 -16.44 -22.52 -4.01
CA ILE A 3 -15.47 -21.87 -3.14
C ILE A 3 -16.20 -20.88 -2.25
N LYS A 4 -16.24 -21.14 -0.94
CA LYS A 4 -16.80 -20.21 0.05
C LYS A 4 -15.74 -19.26 0.56
N ALA A 5 -16.06 -17.96 0.61
CA ALA A 5 -15.18 -16.93 1.17
C ALA A 5 -14.91 -17.16 2.67
N LYS A 6 -13.66 -17.06 3.08
CA LYS A 6 -13.23 -17.16 4.48
C LYS A 6 -13.26 -15.80 5.14
N LYS A 7 -14.18 -15.58 6.09
CA LYS A 7 -14.26 -14.33 6.87
C LYS A 7 -12.96 -14.02 7.61
N SER A 8 -12.28 -15.04 8.15
CA SER A 8 -10.98 -14.89 8.84
C SER A 8 -9.87 -14.33 7.97
N LEU A 9 -9.96 -14.49 6.66
CA LEU A 9 -9.02 -13.94 5.68
C LEU A 9 -9.51 -12.63 5.05
N GLY A 10 -10.68 -12.12 5.46
CA GLY A 10 -11.23 -10.86 4.91
C GLY A 10 -11.60 -10.93 3.43
N GLN A 11 -11.94 -12.11 2.91
CA GLN A 11 -12.21 -12.35 1.51
C GLN A 11 -13.53 -11.74 1.05
N ASN A 12 -13.47 -10.86 0.04
CA ASN A 12 -14.61 -10.32 -0.70
C ASN A 12 -14.24 -10.39 -2.20
N PHE A 13 -14.83 -11.32 -2.94
CA PHE A 13 -14.50 -11.53 -4.34
C PHE A 13 -15.23 -10.52 -5.22
N LEU A 14 -14.52 -9.79 -6.04
CA LEU A 14 -15.10 -8.90 -7.03
C LEU A 14 -15.76 -9.75 -8.12
N LYS A 15 -17.06 -9.49 -8.41
CA LYS A 15 -17.86 -10.25 -9.38
C LYS A 15 -18.45 -9.41 -10.50
N ASP A 16 -18.50 -8.11 -10.32
CA ASP A 16 -19.08 -7.17 -11.29
C ASP A 16 -18.20 -7.10 -12.55
N LYS A 17 -18.73 -7.62 -13.65
CA LYS A 17 -18.02 -7.73 -14.93
C LYS A 17 -17.60 -6.37 -15.49
N ASN A 18 -18.42 -5.32 -15.30
CA ASN A 18 -18.08 -3.97 -15.78
C ASN A 18 -16.93 -3.38 -14.99
N VAL A 19 -16.92 -3.58 -13.66
CA VAL A 19 -15.83 -3.14 -12.80
C VAL A 19 -14.54 -3.90 -13.13
N LEU A 20 -14.61 -5.23 -13.27
CA LEU A 20 -13.48 -6.07 -13.66
C LEU A 20 -12.86 -5.63 -15.00
N LYS A 21 -13.70 -5.42 -16.02
CA LYS A 21 -13.26 -4.90 -17.31
C LYS A 21 -12.60 -3.51 -17.17
N LYS A 22 -13.24 -2.60 -16.43
CA LYS A 22 -12.71 -1.24 -16.21
C LYS A 22 -11.34 -1.26 -15.54
N ILE A 23 -11.12 -2.13 -14.53
CA ILE A 23 -9.82 -2.29 -13.88
C ILE A 23 -8.78 -2.78 -14.88
N ALA A 24 -9.12 -3.80 -15.68
CA ALA A 24 -8.20 -4.32 -16.68
C ALA A 24 -7.87 -3.27 -17.77
N ASP A 25 -8.82 -2.45 -18.18
CA ASP A 25 -8.60 -1.42 -19.22
C ASP A 25 -7.64 -0.30 -18.76
N ILE A 26 -7.61 0.01 -17.46
CA ILE A 26 -6.72 1.03 -16.90
C ILE A 26 -5.45 0.46 -16.25
N SER A 27 -5.20 -0.84 -16.37
CA SER A 27 -4.13 -1.55 -15.64
C SER A 27 -2.72 -1.29 -16.14
N LEU A 28 -2.53 -0.57 -17.24
CA LEU A 28 -1.22 -0.34 -17.90
C LEU A 28 -0.54 -1.62 -18.38
N LEU A 29 -1.30 -2.71 -18.53
CA LEU A 29 -0.78 -4.00 -19.00
C LEU A 29 -0.77 -4.06 -20.52
N ASP A 30 0.33 -4.59 -21.05
CA ASP A 30 0.57 -4.91 -22.45
C ASP A 30 1.61 -6.06 -22.57
N ASN A 31 2.01 -6.41 -23.78
CA ASN A 31 2.97 -7.48 -24.04
C ASN A 31 4.42 -7.19 -23.59
N THR A 32 4.71 -5.98 -23.11
CA THR A 32 6.02 -5.58 -22.54
C THR A 32 6.04 -5.59 -21.02
N THR A 33 4.87 -5.63 -20.39
CA THR A 33 4.71 -5.57 -18.94
C THR A 33 4.55 -6.94 -18.31
N GLU A 34 4.92 -7.06 -17.04
CA GLU A 34 4.67 -8.22 -16.21
C GLU A 34 3.58 -7.91 -15.17
N LEU A 35 2.74 -8.88 -14.90
CA LEU A 35 1.65 -8.76 -13.91
C LEU A 35 1.99 -9.54 -12.65
N ILE A 36 1.85 -8.88 -11.50
CA ILE A 36 1.72 -9.56 -10.20
C ILE A 36 0.34 -9.21 -9.64
N GLU A 37 -0.51 -10.22 -9.45
CA GLU A 37 -1.79 -10.05 -8.76
C GLU A 37 -1.70 -10.58 -7.33
N ILE A 38 -1.98 -9.70 -6.36
CA ILE A 38 -1.98 -10.04 -4.93
C ILE A 38 -3.40 -10.35 -4.47
N GLY A 39 -3.62 -11.56 -3.95
CA GLY A 39 -4.94 -12.01 -3.49
C GLY A 39 -5.93 -12.17 -4.63
N PRO A 40 -5.62 -12.93 -5.69
CA PRO A 40 -6.50 -13.11 -6.85
C PRO A 40 -7.84 -13.79 -6.51
N GLY A 41 -7.92 -14.45 -5.36
CA GLY A 41 -9.13 -15.11 -4.91
C GLY A 41 -9.59 -16.20 -5.88
N THR A 42 -10.76 -16.04 -6.50
CA THR A 42 -11.28 -16.97 -7.51
C THR A 42 -10.76 -16.70 -8.92
N GLY A 43 -9.87 -15.71 -9.08
CA GLY A 43 -9.28 -15.34 -10.36
C GLY A 43 -10.24 -14.58 -11.29
N ASN A 44 -11.29 -13.95 -10.74
CA ASN A 44 -12.25 -13.20 -11.55
C ASN A 44 -11.58 -12.00 -12.24
N LEU A 45 -10.71 -11.27 -11.54
CA LEU A 45 -9.97 -10.15 -12.12
C LEU A 45 -8.87 -10.68 -13.06
N THR A 46 -8.19 -11.76 -12.68
CA THR A 46 -7.18 -12.44 -13.49
C THR A 46 -7.70 -12.76 -14.90
N ASP A 47 -8.95 -13.26 -15.02
CA ASP A 47 -9.59 -13.58 -16.32
C ASP A 47 -9.65 -12.38 -17.30
N TYR A 48 -9.72 -11.17 -16.77
CA TYR A 48 -9.72 -9.93 -17.57
C TYR A 48 -8.30 -9.41 -17.81
N LEU A 49 -7.41 -9.53 -16.82
CA LEU A 49 -6.02 -9.08 -16.93
C LEU A 49 -5.22 -9.90 -17.94
N ILE A 50 -5.46 -11.21 -18.04
CA ILE A 50 -4.83 -12.09 -19.04
C ILE A 50 -5.11 -11.60 -20.48
N LYS A 51 -6.30 -11.06 -20.74
CA LYS A 51 -6.68 -10.57 -22.07
C LYS A 51 -5.87 -9.34 -22.53
N LYS A 52 -5.14 -8.69 -21.61
CA LYS A 52 -4.18 -7.62 -21.93
C LYS A 52 -2.83 -8.17 -22.41
N ASN A 53 -2.70 -9.49 -22.43
CA ASN A 53 -1.52 -10.22 -22.92
C ASN A 53 -0.20 -9.81 -22.26
N PRO A 54 -0.12 -9.73 -20.91
CA PRO A 54 1.13 -9.38 -20.23
C PRO A 54 2.18 -10.47 -20.48
N LYS A 55 3.47 -10.06 -20.52
CA LYS A 55 4.63 -10.92 -20.82
C LYS A 55 4.76 -12.08 -19.84
N LYS A 56 4.48 -11.85 -18.56
CA LYS A 56 4.47 -12.86 -17.48
C LYS A 56 3.37 -12.53 -16.49
N ILE A 57 2.82 -13.55 -15.86
CA ILE A 57 1.77 -13.41 -14.84
C ILE A 57 2.13 -14.24 -13.62
N PHE A 58 2.16 -13.56 -12.47
CA PHE A 58 2.35 -14.17 -11.16
C PHE A 58 1.12 -13.88 -10.30
N LEU A 59 0.57 -14.91 -9.67
CA LEU A 59 -0.50 -14.79 -8.69
C LEU A 59 0.03 -15.16 -7.31
N ILE A 60 -0.05 -14.23 -6.35
CA ILE A 60 0.35 -14.49 -4.96
C ILE A 60 -0.91 -14.67 -4.13
N GLU A 61 -1.19 -15.92 -3.72
CA GLU A 61 -2.38 -16.30 -2.96
C GLU A 61 -1.99 -17.05 -1.68
N LYS A 62 -2.48 -16.54 -0.54
CA LYS A 62 -2.20 -17.14 0.77
C LYS A 62 -3.06 -18.39 1.05
N ASP A 63 -4.30 -18.40 0.57
CA ASP A 63 -5.19 -19.54 0.78
C ASP A 63 -4.80 -20.72 -0.10
N GLU A 64 -4.38 -21.83 0.51
CA GLU A 64 -3.93 -23.03 -0.18
C GLU A 64 -5.01 -23.62 -1.12
N LYS A 65 -6.28 -23.60 -0.69
CA LYS A 65 -7.39 -24.11 -1.52
C LYS A 65 -7.59 -23.28 -2.76
N LEU A 66 -7.54 -21.94 -2.62
CA LEU A 66 -7.61 -21.02 -3.75
C LEU A 66 -6.38 -21.14 -4.65
N SER A 67 -5.20 -21.27 -4.07
CA SER A 67 -3.96 -21.47 -4.84
C SER A 67 -4.02 -22.74 -5.71
N LYS A 68 -4.49 -23.87 -5.15
CA LYS A 68 -4.72 -25.11 -5.91
C LYS A 68 -5.77 -24.92 -7.02
N TYR A 69 -6.87 -24.25 -6.70
CA TYR A 69 -7.92 -23.92 -7.67
C TYR A 69 -7.38 -23.09 -8.85
N LEU A 70 -6.61 -22.03 -8.56
CA LEU A 70 -6.02 -21.15 -9.57
C LEU A 70 -5.02 -21.88 -10.47
N LYS A 71 -4.19 -22.78 -9.91
CA LYS A 71 -3.29 -23.64 -10.69
C LYS A 71 -4.05 -24.48 -11.70
N ASN A 72 -5.15 -25.09 -11.27
CA ASN A 72 -6.00 -25.90 -12.16
C ASN A 72 -6.75 -25.03 -13.20
N LYS A 73 -7.20 -23.83 -12.81
CA LYS A 73 -7.97 -22.93 -13.68
C LYS A 73 -7.13 -22.35 -14.80
N PHE A 74 -5.88 -21.94 -14.51
CA PHE A 74 -5.05 -21.20 -15.45
C PHE A 74 -3.93 -22.04 -16.06
N PHE A 75 -3.75 -23.26 -15.57
CA PHE A 75 -2.76 -24.22 -16.04
C PHE A 75 -1.38 -23.56 -16.27
N ASP A 76 -0.67 -23.88 -17.37
CA ASP A 76 0.71 -23.44 -17.60
C ASP A 76 0.90 -21.96 -17.97
N LYS A 77 -0.20 -21.20 -18.08
CA LYS A 77 -0.14 -19.79 -18.50
C LYS A 77 0.30 -18.83 -17.40
N ILE A 78 0.21 -19.25 -16.13
CA ILE A 78 0.35 -18.38 -14.97
C ILE A 78 1.13 -19.09 -13.86
N LYS A 79 2.10 -18.41 -13.27
CA LYS A 79 2.79 -18.91 -12.08
C LYS A 79 2.00 -18.54 -10.81
N VAL A 80 1.37 -19.52 -10.18
CA VAL A 80 0.67 -19.34 -8.91
C VAL A 80 1.60 -19.65 -7.73
N ILE A 81 1.82 -18.69 -6.86
CA ILE A 81 2.68 -18.75 -5.68
C ILE A 81 1.82 -18.79 -4.44
N ASN A 82 1.83 -19.90 -3.71
CA ASN A 82 1.09 -20.05 -2.46
C ASN A 82 1.91 -19.49 -1.30
N LYS A 83 1.85 -18.19 -1.07
CA LYS A 83 2.55 -17.51 0.03
C LYS A 83 1.75 -16.32 0.56
N ASP A 84 2.04 -15.93 1.80
CA ASP A 84 1.56 -14.68 2.38
C ASP A 84 2.42 -13.52 1.87
N ILE A 85 1.81 -12.54 1.21
CA ILE A 85 2.53 -11.36 0.69
C ILE A 85 3.27 -10.59 1.79
N LEU A 86 2.78 -10.58 3.03
CA LEU A 86 3.47 -9.92 4.14
C LEU A 86 4.79 -10.61 4.52
N LYS A 87 4.91 -11.91 4.23
CA LYS A 87 6.10 -12.74 4.46
C LYS A 87 6.84 -13.10 3.16
N PHE A 88 6.53 -12.39 2.08
CA PHE A 88 7.10 -12.66 0.77
C PHE A 88 8.36 -11.81 0.55
N PHE A 89 9.47 -12.45 0.18
CA PHE A 89 10.78 -11.82 -0.03
C PHE A 89 11.49 -12.29 -1.31
N ASP A 90 10.76 -12.90 -2.23
CA ASP A 90 11.27 -13.24 -3.56
C ASP A 90 11.13 -11.99 -4.46
N TYR A 91 12.18 -11.16 -4.46
CA TYR A 91 12.18 -9.89 -5.18
C TYR A 91 12.46 -10.03 -6.67
N GLU A 92 12.94 -11.20 -7.12
CA GLU A 92 13.32 -11.45 -8.53
C GLU A 92 12.13 -11.37 -9.48
N ILE A 93 10.92 -11.64 -8.98
CA ILE A 93 9.70 -11.50 -9.79
C ILE A 93 9.24 -10.05 -9.95
N PHE A 94 9.89 -9.08 -9.28
CA PHE A 94 9.58 -7.65 -9.35
C PHE A 94 10.65 -6.92 -10.16
N ASN A 95 10.25 -6.22 -11.21
CA ASN A 95 11.13 -5.39 -12.03
C ASN A 95 10.41 -4.11 -12.49
N LYS A 96 11.15 -3.20 -13.14
CA LYS A 96 10.64 -1.89 -13.58
C LYS A 96 9.44 -1.95 -14.55
N ASN A 97 9.17 -3.12 -15.15
CA ASN A 97 8.02 -3.32 -16.04
C ASN A 97 6.87 -4.05 -15.33
N THR A 98 7.01 -4.37 -14.04
CA THR A 98 5.98 -5.07 -13.28
C THR A 98 4.88 -4.12 -12.84
N VAL A 99 3.63 -4.45 -13.17
CA VAL A 99 2.44 -3.82 -12.60
C VAL A 99 1.89 -4.73 -11.51
N VAL A 100 1.76 -4.21 -10.30
CA VAL A 100 1.21 -4.95 -9.16
C VAL A 100 -0.24 -4.54 -8.95
N ILE A 101 -1.15 -5.51 -9.01
CA ILE A 101 -2.59 -5.26 -8.86
C ILE A 101 -3.11 -6.09 -7.69
N GLY A 102 -4.08 -5.56 -6.95
CA GLY A 102 -4.69 -6.34 -5.87
C GLY A 102 -6.04 -5.81 -5.39
N ASN A 103 -7.02 -6.71 -5.28
CA ASN A 103 -8.19 -6.52 -4.44
C ASN A 103 -7.83 -6.99 -3.04
N LEU A 104 -7.15 -6.11 -2.28
CA LEU A 104 -6.50 -6.49 -1.03
C LEU A 104 -7.51 -6.82 0.08
N PRO A 105 -7.26 -7.86 0.90
CA PRO A 105 -8.05 -8.11 2.11
C PRO A 105 -8.01 -6.88 3.03
N TYR A 106 -9.16 -6.35 3.42
CA TYR A 106 -9.26 -5.06 4.11
C TYR A 106 -8.51 -5.00 5.45
N ASN A 107 -8.46 -6.11 6.17
CA ASN A 107 -7.78 -6.22 7.47
C ASN A 107 -6.26 -6.08 7.40
N ILE A 108 -5.64 -6.33 6.23
CA ILE A 108 -4.18 -6.27 6.04
C ILE A 108 -3.75 -5.31 4.92
N SER A 109 -4.69 -4.65 4.24
CA SER A 109 -4.40 -3.80 3.07
C SER A 109 -3.41 -2.67 3.38
N SER A 110 -3.54 -2.03 4.56
CA SER A 110 -2.58 -1.01 5.01
C SER A 110 -1.19 -1.58 5.28
N GLN A 111 -1.09 -2.79 5.83
CA GLN A 111 0.20 -3.46 6.08
C GLN A 111 0.89 -3.81 4.76
N ILE A 112 0.13 -4.28 3.77
CA ILE A 112 0.64 -4.55 2.42
C ILE A 112 1.19 -3.26 1.80
N LEU A 113 0.43 -2.16 1.83
CA LEU A 113 0.89 -0.88 1.31
C LEU A 113 2.18 -0.40 2.02
N VAL A 114 2.22 -0.47 3.36
CA VAL A 114 3.40 -0.08 4.15
C VAL A 114 4.61 -0.95 3.79
N LYS A 115 4.43 -2.25 3.53
CA LYS A 115 5.51 -3.12 3.05
C LYS A 115 6.10 -2.59 1.74
N PHE A 116 5.29 -2.25 0.75
CA PHE A 116 5.76 -1.64 -0.50
C PHE A 116 6.38 -0.25 -0.33
N ILE A 117 5.97 0.49 0.71
CA ILE A 117 6.56 1.80 1.03
C ILE A 117 7.96 1.66 1.63
N LEU A 118 8.14 0.76 2.60
CA LEU A 118 9.35 0.69 3.42
C LEU A 118 10.43 -0.23 2.85
N ASP A 119 10.05 -1.17 2.00
CA ASP A 119 10.97 -2.14 1.41
C ASP A 119 11.39 -1.68 0.01
N ASN A 120 12.64 -1.24 -0.11
CA ASN A 120 13.20 -0.72 -1.36
C ASN A 120 13.65 -1.82 -2.34
N ASN A 121 13.57 -3.10 -1.94
CA ASN A 121 13.93 -4.22 -2.82
C ASN A 121 12.81 -4.51 -3.84
N PHE A 122 11.58 -4.06 -3.58
CA PHE A 122 10.51 -4.14 -4.55
C PHE A 122 10.73 -3.14 -5.69
N ASN A 123 10.80 -3.65 -6.91
CA ASN A 123 10.93 -2.84 -8.11
C ASN A 123 9.67 -3.05 -8.98
N TYR A 124 8.99 -1.99 -9.35
CA TYR A 124 7.72 -2.07 -10.10
C TYR A 124 7.45 -0.78 -10.87
N LYS A 125 6.65 -0.89 -11.93
CA LYS A 125 6.17 0.24 -12.74
C LYS A 125 5.07 1.02 -12.02
N ALA A 126 4.11 0.30 -11.42
CA ALA A 126 2.97 0.87 -10.71
C ALA A 126 2.33 -0.13 -9.75
N LEU A 127 1.61 0.40 -8.73
CA LEU A 127 0.71 -0.39 -7.90
C LEU A 127 -0.73 0.07 -8.15
N ILE A 128 -1.66 -0.86 -8.27
CA ILE A 128 -3.09 -0.60 -8.44
C ILE A 128 -3.83 -1.41 -7.38
N PHE A 129 -4.17 -0.76 -6.28
CA PHE A 129 -4.74 -1.43 -5.12
C PHE A 129 -6.13 -0.92 -4.77
N MET A 130 -6.96 -1.87 -4.36
CA MET A 130 -8.29 -1.58 -3.85
C MET A 130 -8.27 -1.54 -2.32
N PHE A 131 -8.90 -0.49 -1.77
CA PHE A 131 -9.05 -0.27 -0.33
C PHE A 131 -10.50 0.00 0.02
N GLN A 132 -10.87 -0.18 1.30
CA GLN A 132 -12.10 0.45 1.81
C GLN A 132 -11.99 1.97 1.62
N LYS A 133 -13.12 2.62 1.30
CA LYS A 133 -13.17 4.06 1.01
C LYS A 133 -12.56 4.91 2.11
N GLU A 134 -12.87 4.61 3.38
CA GLU A 134 -12.27 5.31 4.52
C GLU A 134 -10.73 5.19 4.54
N MET A 135 -10.20 4.01 4.21
CA MET A 135 -8.75 3.80 4.12
C MET A 135 -8.14 4.58 2.96
N ALA A 136 -8.80 4.59 1.80
CA ALA A 136 -8.38 5.40 0.65
C ALA A 136 -8.39 6.90 0.98
N ASP A 137 -9.40 7.39 1.68
CA ASP A 137 -9.48 8.79 2.13
C ASP A 137 -8.35 9.14 3.11
N ARG A 138 -7.93 8.19 3.97
CA ARG A 138 -6.74 8.37 4.82
C ARG A 138 -5.44 8.40 4.03
N ILE A 139 -5.29 7.56 3.01
CA ILE A 139 -4.11 7.54 2.13
C ILE A 139 -3.97 8.87 1.39
N LEU A 140 -5.07 9.41 0.87
CA LEU A 140 -5.11 10.63 0.06
C LEU A 140 -5.16 11.93 0.89
N ALA A 141 -5.26 11.82 2.21
CA ALA A 141 -5.49 12.97 3.09
C ALA A 141 -4.32 13.97 3.05
N LYS A 142 -4.66 15.25 3.01
CA LYS A 142 -3.71 16.38 3.03
C LYS A 142 -3.46 16.85 4.46
N VAL A 143 -2.32 17.50 4.69
CA VAL A 143 -1.98 18.15 5.96
C VAL A 143 -3.14 19.03 6.46
N ASN A 144 -3.33 19.09 7.77
CA ASN A 144 -4.41 19.79 8.47
C ASN A 144 -5.82 19.18 8.27
N SER A 145 -5.99 18.14 7.46
CA SER A 145 -7.29 17.47 7.32
C SER A 145 -7.55 16.46 8.44
N LYS A 146 -8.85 16.16 8.69
CA LYS A 146 -9.28 15.19 9.71
C LYS A 146 -8.67 13.81 9.53
N ASN A 147 -8.49 13.37 8.30
CA ASN A 147 -8.01 12.03 7.97
C ASN A 147 -6.48 11.94 7.84
N TYR A 148 -5.77 13.09 7.91
CA TYR A 148 -4.32 13.11 7.81
C TYR A 148 -3.67 12.35 8.97
N GLY A 149 -2.73 11.46 8.65
CA GLY A 149 -2.09 10.60 9.63
C GLY A 149 -0.89 9.84 9.08
N ARG A 150 -0.45 8.84 9.83
CA ARG A 150 0.72 8.02 9.48
C ARG A 150 0.70 7.51 8.05
N LEU A 151 -0.44 6.93 7.64
CA LEU A 151 -0.56 6.35 6.31
C LEU A 151 -0.51 7.40 5.21
N SER A 152 -1.12 8.58 5.43
CA SER A 152 -1.02 9.71 4.50
C SER A 152 0.44 10.12 4.28
N ILE A 153 1.20 10.27 5.37
CA ILE A 153 2.60 10.73 5.33
C ILE A 153 3.47 9.70 4.60
N LEU A 154 3.39 8.44 5.00
CA LEU A 154 4.19 7.37 4.41
C LEU A 154 3.89 7.19 2.92
N SER A 155 2.60 7.16 2.55
CA SER A 155 2.18 6.95 1.16
C SER A 155 2.58 8.13 0.27
N ASN A 156 2.29 9.36 0.70
CA ASN A 156 2.58 10.55 -0.09
C ASN A 156 4.06 10.98 -0.03
N TRP A 157 4.87 10.43 0.88
CA TRP A 157 6.33 10.53 0.81
C TRP A 157 6.87 9.74 -0.40
N LYS A 158 6.42 8.49 -0.60
CA LYS A 158 6.96 7.60 -1.62
C LYS A 158 6.28 7.74 -2.98
N PHE A 159 4.95 8.00 -3.01
CA PHE A 159 4.12 7.88 -4.20
C PHE A 159 3.42 9.17 -4.61
N ASP A 160 3.26 9.34 -5.93
CA ASP A 160 2.17 10.09 -6.52
C ASP A 160 0.95 9.16 -6.59
N ILE A 161 -0.18 9.62 -6.01
CA ILE A 161 -1.35 8.77 -5.78
C ILE A 161 -2.55 9.38 -6.48
N LYS A 162 -3.26 8.56 -7.29
CA LYS A 162 -4.50 8.96 -7.94
C LYS A 162 -5.64 8.02 -7.52
N LYS A 163 -6.77 8.59 -7.12
CA LYS A 163 -8.01 7.84 -6.98
C LYS A 163 -8.59 7.64 -8.38
N LEU A 164 -8.78 6.40 -8.78
CA LEU A 164 -9.30 6.07 -10.10
C LEU A 164 -10.83 6.11 -10.10
N PHE A 165 -11.48 5.36 -9.19
CA PHE A 165 -12.92 5.38 -8.98
C PHE A 165 -13.33 4.64 -7.71
N ASP A 166 -14.60 4.85 -7.30
CA ASP A 166 -15.21 4.13 -6.20
C ASP A 166 -16.01 2.92 -6.72
N ILE A 167 -16.11 1.87 -5.89
CA ILE A 167 -16.75 0.60 -6.22
C ILE A 167 -17.80 0.30 -5.16
N LYS A 168 -19.03 0.06 -5.62
CA LYS A 168 -20.17 -0.23 -4.73
C LYS A 168 -20.02 -1.61 -4.07
N PRO A 169 -20.53 -1.80 -2.85
CA PRO A 169 -20.54 -3.10 -2.18
C PRO A 169 -21.22 -4.21 -2.97
N SER A 170 -22.24 -3.89 -3.79
CA SER A 170 -22.95 -4.86 -4.64
C SER A 170 -22.06 -5.54 -5.68
N SER A 171 -20.89 -4.96 -5.99
CA SER A 171 -19.93 -5.53 -6.93
C SER A 171 -19.15 -6.73 -6.38
N PHE A 172 -19.32 -7.06 -5.09
CA PHE A 172 -18.57 -8.11 -4.39
C PHE A 172 -19.46 -9.25 -3.88
N GLU A 173 -18.82 -10.43 -3.68
CA GLU A 173 -19.40 -11.60 -3.02
C GLU A 173 -18.39 -12.19 -2.03
N PRO A 174 -18.67 -12.30 -0.72
CA PRO A 174 -19.82 -11.66 -0.05
C PRO A 174 -19.75 -10.13 -0.13
N LYS A 175 -20.92 -9.50 0.00
CA LYS A 175 -21.05 -8.03 -0.06
C LYS A 175 -20.40 -7.40 1.20
N PRO A 176 -19.38 -6.52 1.05
CA PRO A 176 -18.82 -5.77 2.18
C PRO A 176 -19.82 -4.73 2.70
N LYS A 177 -19.58 -4.24 3.92
CA LYS A 177 -20.46 -3.23 4.56
C LYS A 177 -20.26 -1.81 4.02
N VAL A 178 -19.11 -1.55 3.36
CA VAL A 178 -18.69 -0.21 2.92
C VAL A 178 -18.22 -0.23 1.48
N GLU A 179 -18.25 0.94 0.85
CA GLU A 179 -17.67 1.14 -0.48
C GLU A 179 -16.16 0.92 -0.48
N SER A 180 -15.62 0.61 -1.65
CA SER A 180 -14.20 0.51 -1.91
C SER A 180 -13.76 1.60 -2.88
N SER A 181 -12.47 1.94 -2.86
CA SER A 181 -11.85 2.83 -3.83
C SER A 181 -10.65 2.16 -4.45
N LEU A 182 -10.50 2.29 -5.76
CA LEU A 182 -9.32 1.87 -6.48
C LEU A 182 -8.34 3.02 -6.56
N LEU A 183 -7.12 2.80 -6.08
CA LEU A 183 -6.03 3.77 -6.11
C LEU A 183 -4.89 3.29 -7.00
N PHE A 184 -4.31 4.23 -7.72
CA PHE A 184 -3.10 4.07 -8.52
C PHE A 184 -1.94 4.76 -7.83
N PHE A 185 -0.78 4.10 -7.78
CA PHE A 185 0.44 4.59 -7.17
C PHE A 185 1.59 4.49 -8.17
N SER A 186 2.28 5.59 -8.39
CA SER A 186 3.57 5.63 -9.06
C SER A 186 4.63 6.19 -8.13
N GLU A 187 5.83 5.64 -8.17
CA GLU A 187 6.91 6.13 -7.30
C GLU A 187 7.34 7.51 -7.73
N LYS A 188 7.49 8.44 -6.76
CA LYS A 188 7.97 9.79 -7.02
C LYS A 188 9.43 9.79 -7.44
N VAL A 189 9.76 10.54 -8.48
CA VAL A 189 11.14 10.76 -8.93
C VAL A 189 11.88 11.59 -7.89
N ASP A 190 11.29 12.69 -7.44
CA ASP A 190 11.90 13.68 -6.54
C ASP A 190 11.42 13.52 -5.08
N LYS A 191 11.36 12.28 -4.59
CA LYS A 191 11.03 12.06 -3.18
C LYS A 191 12.20 12.46 -2.27
N TYR A 192 11.86 12.93 -1.07
CA TYR A 192 12.87 13.20 -0.04
C TYR A 192 13.67 11.92 0.25
N LYS A 193 15.00 11.98 0.07
CA LYS A 193 15.89 10.81 0.26
C LYS A 193 16.08 10.55 1.74
N LEU A 194 15.66 9.38 2.21
CA LEU A 194 15.91 8.89 3.56
C LEU A 194 16.88 7.71 3.50
N LYS A 195 17.94 7.72 4.32
CA LYS A 195 18.85 6.58 4.45
C LYS A 195 18.10 5.35 4.96
N ASN A 196 17.24 5.56 5.96
CA ASN A 196 16.40 4.51 6.53
C ASN A 196 14.92 4.92 6.58
N PRO A 197 14.09 4.50 5.61
CA PRO A 197 12.66 4.79 5.61
C PRO A 197 11.90 4.30 6.86
N LYS A 198 12.41 3.29 7.57
CA LYS A 198 11.80 2.80 8.81
C LYS A 198 11.82 3.86 9.92
N ASN A 199 12.76 4.83 9.85
CA ASN A 199 12.77 5.94 10.80
C ASN A 199 11.57 6.88 10.57
N LEU A 200 11.14 7.12 9.33
CA LEU A 200 9.92 7.88 9.05
C LEU A 200 8.68 7.16 9.62
N GLU A 201 8.62 5.83 9.48
CA GLU A 201 7.55 5.01 10.09
C GLU A 201 7.57 5.15 11.62
N LEU A 202 8.74 5.03 12.25
CA LEU A 202 8.91 5.19 13.70
C LEU A 202 8.46 6.57 14.16
N ILE A 203 8.97 7.66 13.54
CA ILE A 203 8.64 9.04 13.91
C ILE A 203 7.13 9.29 13.78
N THR A 204 6.53 8.88 12.66
CA THR A 204 5.09 9.04 12.48
C THR A 204 4.29 8.26 13.53
N ARG A 205 4.73 7.05 13.91
CA ARG A 205 4.10 6.25 14.96
C ARG A 205 4.17 6.95 16.31
N VAL A 206 5.36 7.44 16.71
CA VAL A 206 5.54 8.10 18.01
C VAL A 206 4.72 9.38 18.11
N LEU A 207 4.74 10.21 17.08
CA LEU A 207 4.01 11.49 17.10
C LEU A 207 2.49 11.28 17.09
N PHE A 208 1.97 10.37 16.25
CA PHE A 208 0.52 10.12 16.18
C PHE A 208 -0.05 9.30 17.34
N ASN A 209 0.76 8.66 18.19
CA ASN A 209 0.27 8.07 19.43
C ASN A 209 -0.39 9.12 20.34
N GLN A 210 0.00 10.39 20.19
CA GLN A 210 -0.58 11.52 20.93
C GLN A 210 -1.14 12.58 19.97
N ARG A 211 -1.92 12.17 18.98
CA ARG A 211 -2.43 13.01 17.88
C ARG A 211 -3.03 14.36 18.34
N ARG A 212 -3.72 14.39 19.51
CA ARG A 212 -4.39 15.58 20.03
C ARG A 212 -3.48 16.49 20.88
N LYS A 213 -2.27 16.07 21.20
CA LYS A 213 -1.29 16.80 22.00
C LYS A 213 -0.29 17.54 21.11
N LYS A 214 0.33 18.62 21.66
CA LYS A 214 1.47 19.29 21.05
C LYS A 214 2.65 18.34 20.93
N ILE A 215 3.47 18.50 19.88
CA ILE A 215 4.58 17.57 19.58
C ILE A 215 5.74 17.68 20.58
N ARG A 216 5.83 18.74 21.36
CA ARG A 216 6.93 19.03 22.29
C ARG A 216 7.39 17.82 23.10
N LYS A 217 6.46 17.18 23.82
CA LYS A 217 6.80 16.00 24.65
C LYS A 217 7.34 14.83 23.82
N SER A 218 6.75 14.58 22.68
CA SER A 218 7.16 13.47 21.80
C SER A 218 8.52 13.74 21.17
N ILE A 219 8.80 14.97 20.72
CA ILE A 219 10.11 15.37 20.18
C ILE A 219 11.19 15.29 21.25
N ASN A 220 10.93 15.82 22.46
CA ASN A 220 11.87 15.71 23.58
C ASN A 220 12.19 14.25 23.93
N ASN A 221 11.23 13.35 23.85
CA ASN A 221 11.46 11.92 24.09
C ASN A 221 12.27 11.27 22.98
N ILE A 222 12.00 11.62 21.70
CA ILE A 222 12.73 11.09 20.53
C ILE A 222 14.21 11.45 20.62
N PHE A 223 14.53 12.71 20.96
CA PHE A 223 15.90 13.25 21.00
C PHE A 223 16.48 13.36 22.40
N LYS A 224 15.91 12.66 23.40
CA LYS A 224 16.42 12.60 24.77
C LYS A 224 16.68 13.99 25.39
N LYS A 225 15.84 14.97 25.06
CA LYS A 225 15.95 16.39 25.47
C LYS A 225 17.26 17.06 25.02
N ASN A 226 17.83 16.65 23.89
CA ASN A 226 18.98 17.33 23.33
C ASN A 226 18.54 18.64 22.66
N ASP A 227 18.71 19.75 23.39
CA ASP A 227 18.23 21.07 22.96
C ASP A 227 18.90 21.55 21.66
N LYS A 228 20.15 21.21 21.43
CA LYS A 228 20.86 21.54 20.17
C LYS A 228 20.19 20.90 18.97
N ILE A 229 19.88 19.59 19.06
CA ILE A 229 19.21 18.88 17.97
C ILE A 229 17.82 19.44 17.73
N ILE A 230 17.09 19.74 18.80
CA ILE A 230 15.73 20.26 18.72
C ILE A 230 15.74 21.66 18.11
N SER A 231 16.70 22.53 18.47
CA SER A 231 16.87 23.85 17.88
C SER A 231 17.24 23.80 16.40
N ASP A 232 18.16 22.88 16.02
CA ASP A 232 18.56 22.67 14.60
C ASP A 232 17.38 22.28 13.70
N LEU A 233 16.38 21.59 14.25
CA LEU A 233 15.16 21.23 13.50
C LEU A 233 14.28 22.43 13.18
N ASN A 234 14.47 23.57 13.88
CA ASN A 234 13.67 24.79 13.74
C ASN A 234 12.15 24.51 13.72
N LEU A 235 11.68 23.69 14.67
CA LEU A 235 10.30 23.25 14.77
C LEU A 235 9.49 24.11 15.73
N ASN A 236 8.29 24.51 15.28
CA ASN A 236 7.28 24.99 16.23
C ASN A 236 6.73 23.80 17.03
N LEU A 237 7.22 23.62 18.26
CA LEU A 237 6.87 22.53 19.15
C LEU A 237 5.43 22.61 19.70
N ASP A 238 4.73 23.73 19.48
CA ASP A 238 3.35 23.91 19.89
C ASP A 238 2.35 23.37 18.86
N LEU A 239 2.81 22.98 17.69
CA LEU A 239 2.00 22.31 16.71
C LEU A 239 1.59 20.89 17.16
N ARG A 240 0.53 20.37 16.53
CA ARG A 240 0.11 18.98 16.68
C ARG A 240 0.67 18.15 15.52
N PRO A 241 0.75 16.81 15.63
CA PRO A 241 1.24 15.94 14.57
C PRO A 241 0.57 16.16 13.21
N GLN A 242 -0.72 16.44 13.20
CA GLN A 242 -1.49 16.66 11.96
C GLN A 242 -1.19 17.99 11.25
N ASN A 243 -0.48 18.90 11.90
CA ASN A 243 -0.12 20.21 11.35
C ASN A 243 1.27 20.19 10.67
N LEU A 244 2.03 19.11 10.82
CA LEU A 244 3.34 18.95 10.19
C LEU A 244 3.18 18.41 8.77
N ASP A 245 3.89 19.02 7.83
CA ASP A 245 3.97 18.52 6.45
C ASP A 245 4.94 17.33 6.31
N ILE A 246 4.92 16.69 5.17
CA ILE A 246 5.74 15.50 4.90
C ILE A 246 7.24 15.83 4.97
N LYS A 247 7.65 17.00 4.46
CA LYS A 247 9.05 17.44 4.50
C LYS A 247 9.57 17.56 5.94
N THR A 248 8.76 18.13 6.83
CA THR A 248 9.08 18.22 8.26
C THR A 248 9.25 16.84 8.89
N TYR A 249 8.36 15.89 8.59
CA TYR A 249 8.51 14.51 9.06
C TYR A 249 9.80 13.86 8.54
N CYS A 250 10.15 14.09 7.29
CA CYS A 250 11.39 13.58 6.70
C CYS A 250 12.63 14.20 7.36
N ASN A 251 12.61 15.51 7.68
CA ASN A 251 13.70 16.19 8.38
C ASN A 251 13.90 15.59 9.78
N ILE A 252 12.81 15.37 10.52
CA ILE A 252 12.87 14.72 11.85
C ILE A 252 13.47 13.30 11.73
N ALA A 253 13.03 12.52 10.74
CA ALA A 253 13.50 11.17 10.52
C ALA A 253 14.99 11.13 10.11
N SER A 254 15.45 12.07 9.27
CA SER A 254 16.86 12.18 8.88
C SER A 254 17.74 12.58 10.07
N LYS A 255 17.28 13.52 10.88
CA LYS A 255 18.03 13.95 12.09
C LYS A 255 18.15 12.80 13.09
N TYR A 256 17.06 12.03 13.28
CA TYR A 256 17.05 10.85 14.13
C TYR A 256 18.02 9.76 13.64
N ASP A 257 18.19 9.62 12.33
CA ASP A 257 19.12 8.65 11.73
C ASP A 257 20.58 9.03 12.04
N SER A 258 20.92 10.32 11.92
CA SER A 258 22.28 10.83 12.21
C SER A 258 22.69 10.65 13.68
N GLU A 259 21.73 10.76 14.61
CA GLU A 259 21.99 10.62 16.06
C GLU A 259 22.21 9.17 16.51
N LYS A 260 21.71 8.18 15.74
CA LYS A 260 21.95 6.76 16.05
C LYS A 260 23.32 6.25 15.61
N ILE A 261 24.00 7.01 14.77
CA ILE A 261 25.30 6.66 14.20
C ILE A 261 26.44 7.31 15.02
N SER A 262 26.10 8.33 15.82
CA SER A 262 26.97 8.96 16.81
C SER A 262 26.87 8.26 18.15
#